data_8cccdeb3360ee135eac9b114d237de84
#
_entry.id   8cccdeb3360ee135eac9b114d237de84
#
_cell.length_a   1.000
_cell.length_b   1.000
_cell.length_c   1.000
_cell.angle_alpha   90.00
_cell.angle_beta   90.00
_cell.angle_gamma   90.00
#
_symmetry.space_group_name_H-M   'P 1'
#
loop_
_entity.id
_entity.type
_entity.pdbx_description
1 polymer ?
#
loop_
_entity_poly.entity_id
_entity_poly.type
_entity_poly.pdbx_seq_one_letter_code
_entity_poly.pdbx_strand_id
1 'polypeptide(L)'
;FIILIILLVRALTMPGAGEGLQYMLIPDWSKVTFSTVLSALGQAFFSLSLGMAIMVTYGSYVKKEENLAKNAAIICGMDTLVALIAGFIIVPAVFATLGAEGVGKGAGFAFSSLAGVFQQMPGGQFFGILFYMLLLFAALTSCISLVEGVVAFATERFGWKRTPTTIILCVVMFLLGTIYTCSQAAFDIKGIWFDFKNGLTTPIFGDFMEFLTDRLMIPVCALGSCLFVGWAWKPQNAIREIELDGKPFRLKKAYSFLVKYLAPISIIIIIVASFATGTTLS
;
A
#
# COMPACT_ATOMS: atom_id res chain seq x y z
N PHE A 1 15.79 8.21 4.56
CA PHE A 1 16.82 7.18 4.34
C PHE A 1 17.85 7.13 5.49
N ILE A 2 18.40 8.25 5.96
CA ILE A 2 19.36 8.26 7.07
C ILE A 2 18.78 7.56 8.31
N ILE A 3 17.56 7.92 8.69
CA ILE A 3 16.86 7.29 9.82
C ILE A 3 16.68 5.78 9.60
N LEU A 4 16.27 5.36 8.39
CA LEU A 4 16.15 3.94 8.04
C LEU A 4 17.46 3.19 8.23
N ILE A 5 18.59 3.75 7.78
CA ILE A 5 19.92 3.13 7.94
C ILE A 5 20.31 3.03 9.42
N ILE A 6 20.08 4.07 10.21
CA ILE A 6 20.38 4.06 11.66
C ILE A 6 19.56 2.96 12.35
N LEU A 7 18.27 2.87 12.07
CA LEU A 7 17.39 1.84 12.63
C LEU A 7 17.78 0.44 12.16
N LEU A 8 18.15 0.28 10.88
CA LEU A 8 18.61 -0.99 10.32
C LEU A 8 19.87 -1.50 11.04
N VAL A 9 20.90 -0.66 11.16
CA VAL A 9 22.13 -1.03 11.86
C VAL A 9 21.82 -1.42 13.31
N ARG A 10 20.96 -0.67 13.99
CA ARG A 10 20.58 -0.98 15.36
C ARG A 10 19.84 -2.31 15.48
N ALA A 11 18.85 -2.57 14.62
CA ALA A 11 18.07 -3.81 14.61
C ALA A 11 18.96 -5.04 14.37
N LEU A 12 19.87 -4.96 13.41
CA LEU A 12 20.77 -6.07 13.05
C LEU A 12 21.85 -6.32 14.10
N THR A 13 22.20 -5.35 14.93
CA THR A 13 23.19 -5.49 16.00
C THR A 13 22.60 -5.96 17.33
N MET A 14 21.28 -6.20 17.40
CA MET A 14 20.64 -6.70 18.62
C MET A 14 20.96 -8.19 18.85
N PRO A 15 21.24 -8.61 20.10
CA PRO A 15 21.34 -10.03 20.44
C PRO A 15 20.02 -10.75 20.10
N GLY A 16 20.09 -11.85 19.37
CA GLY A 16 18.89 -12.59 18.90
C GLY A 16 18.32 -12.15 17.55
N ALA A 17 18.82 -11.07 16.95
CA ALA A 17 18.39 -10.62 15.62
C ALA A 17 18.59 -11.66 14.50
N GLY A 18 19.56 -12.60 14.69
CA GLY A 18 19.84 -13.67 13.73
C GLY A 18 18.65 -14.60 13.46
N GLU A 19 17.83 -14.89 14.46
CA GLU A 19 16.64 -15.72 14.29
C GLU A 19 15.60 -15.00 13.41
N GLY A 20 15.40 -13.72 13.60
CA GLY A 20 14.51 -12.91 12.76
C GLY A 20 15.02 -12.81 11.32
N LEU A 21 16.33 -12.72 11.09
CA LEU A 21 16.92 -12.78 9.77
C LEU A 21 16.70 -14.14 9.09
N GLN A 22 16.88 -15.24 9.84
CA GLN A 22 16.56 -16.57 9.31
C GLN A 22 15.11 -16.71 8.94
N TYR A 23 14.20 -16.22 9.78
CA TYR A 23 12.77 -16.23 9.49
C TYR A 23 12.42 -15.49 8.20
N MET A 24 13.07 -14.36 7.91
CA MET A 24 12.83 -13.59 6.69
C MET A 24 13.49 -14.20 5.44
N LEU A 25 14.71 -14.70 5.57
CA LEU A 25 15.53 -15.07 4.43
C LEU A 25 15.41 -16.56 4.04
N ILE A 26 14.98 -17.41 4.95
CA ILE A 26 14.79 -18.85 4.68
C ILE A 26 13.29 -19.12 4.48
N PRO A 27 12.82 -19.18 3.21
CA PRO A 27 11.41 -19.40 2.94
C PRO A 27 11.03 -20.87 3.24
N ASP A 28 9.93 -21.03 3.95
CA ASP A 28 9.29 -22.33 4.12
C ASP A 28 8.30 -22.57 2.96
N TRP A 29 8.79 -23.20 1.91
CA TRP A 29 8.00 -23.50 0.72
C TRP A 29 6.76 -24.36 0.98
N SER A 30 6.73 -25.09 2.08
CA SER A 30 5.58 -25.92 2.46
C SER A 30 4.37 -25.09 2.87
N LYS A 31 4.60 -23.83 3.31
CA LYS A 31 3.56 -22.88 3.73
C LYS A 31 3.06 -21.98 2.60
N VAL A 32 3.72 -22.01 1.42
CA VAL A 32 3.29 -21.22 0.27
C VAL A 32 2.06 -21.83 -0.35
N THR A 33 0.95 -21.14 -0.21
CA THR A 33 -0.36 -21.53 -0.75
C THR A 33 -0.80 -20.56 -1.84
N PHE A 34 -1.84 -20.90 -2.57
CA PHE A 34 -2.46 -19.98 -3.51
C PHE A 34 -2.93 -18.68 -2.84
N SER A 35 -3.44 -18.77 -1.60
CA SER A 35 -3.81 -17.60 -0.79
C SER A 35 -2.60 -16.70 -0.50
N THR A 36 -1.42 -17.27 -0.23
CA THR A 36 -0.17 -16.51 -0.03
C THR A 36 0.20 -15.69 -1.26
N VAL A 37 0.07 -16.29 -2.45
CA VAL A 37 0.34 -15.58 -3.73
C VAL A 37 -0.67 -14.45 -3.96
N LEU A 38 -1.94 -14.67 -3.66
CA LEU A 38 -2.98 -13.65 -3.78
C LEU A 38 -2.76 -12.48 -2.82
N SER A 39 -2.39 -12.78 -1.56
CA SER A 39 -2.07 -11.74 -0.58
C SER A 39 -0.86 -10.92 -1.01
N ALA A 40 0.18 -11.55 -1.54
CA ALA A 40 1.35 -10.86 -2.08
C ALA A 40 1.00 -9.96 -3.27
N LEU A 41 0.14 -10.41 -4.18
CA LEU A 41 -0.37 -9.59 -5.28
C LEU A 41 -1.18 -8.40 -4.76
N GLY A 42 -2.07 -8.61 -3.80
CA GLY A 42 -2.84 -7.54 -3.17
C GLY A 42 -1.94 -6.50 -2.51
N GLN A 43 -0.93 -6.95 -1.76
CA GLN A 43 0.06 -6.06 -1.15
C GLN A 43 0.85 -5.26 -2.19
N ALA A 44 1.24 -5.86 -3.32
CA ALA A 44 1.91 -5.16 -4.41
C ALA A 44 1.01 -4.07 -5.04
N PHE A 45 -0.28 -4.34 -5.21
CA PHE A 45 -1.24 -3.33 -5.67
C PHE A 45 -1.34 -2.14 -4.71
N PHE A 46 -1.41 -2.42 -3.42
CA PHE A 46 -1.49 -1.39 -2.39
C PHE A 46 -0.21 -0.57 -2.29
N SER A 47 0.95 -1.23 -2.18
CA SER A 47 2.26 -0.59 -2.03
C SER A 47 2.60 0.32 -3.21
N LEU A 48 2.33 -0.13 -4.44
CA LEU A 48 2.54 0.66 -5.66
C LEU A 48 1.43 1.69 -5.93
N SER A 49 0.48 1.86 -5.01
CA SER A 49 -0.64 2.81 -5.12
C SER A 49 -1.47 2.64 -6.40
N LEU A 50 -1.64 1.39 -6.87
CA LEU A 50 -2.41 1.09 -8.07
C LEU A 50 -3.92 1.14 -7.75
N GLY A 51 -4.70 1.75 -8.63
CA GLY A 51 -6.14 1.91 -8.45
C GLY A 51 -6.57 3.07 -7.53
N MET A 52 -5.63 3.81 -6.94
CA MET A 52 -5.88 4.96 -6.05
C MET A 52 -5.82 6.32 -6.75
N ALA A 53 -5.82 6.38 -8.07
CA ALA A 53 -5.62 7.57 -8.91
C ALA A 53 -4.24 8.26 -8.78
N ILE A 54 -3.42 7.95 -7.77
CA ILE A 54 -2.13 8.60 -7.50
C ILE A 54 -1.21 8.51 -8.72
N MET A 55 -1.00 7.30 -9.26
CA MET A 55 -0.13 7.08 -10.41
C MET A 55 -0.64 7.76 -11.68
N VAL A 56 -1.96 7.85 -11.87
CA VAL A 56 -2.58 8.58 -13.00
C VAL A 56 -2.31 10.07 -12.87
N THR A 57 -2.51 10.63 -11.68
CA THR A 57 -2.30 12.05 -11.39
C THR A 57 -0.83 12.44 -11.57
N TYR A 58 0.09 11.68 -10.97
CA TYR A 58 1.53 11.97 -11.13
C TYR A 58 2.01 11.71 -12.56
N GLY A 59 1.46 10.70 -13.24
CA GLY A 59 1.73 10.47 -14.65
C GLY A 59 1.35 11.66 -15.54
N SER A 60 0.28 12.38 -15.19
CA SER A 60 -0.13 13.58 -15.93
C SER A 60 0.81 14.78 -15.77
N TYR A 61 1.64 14.79 -14.71
CA TYR A 61 2.63 15.85 -14.46
C TYR A 61 3.99 15.56 -15.08
N VAL A 62 4.22 14.34 -15.57
CA VAL A 62 5.50 13.93 -16.17
C VAL A 62 5.64 14.58 -17.53
N LYS A 63 6.82 15.16 -17.82
CA LYS A 63 7.12 15.75 -19.11
C LYS A 63 7.27 14.66 -20.19
N LYS A 64 6.96 15.02 -21.43
CA LYS A 64 6.97 14.09 -22.58
C LYS A 64 8.37 13.54 -22.92
N GLU A 65 9.42 14.24 -22.51
CA GLU A 65 10.82 13.85 -22.74
C GLU A 65 11.31 12.80 -21.73
N GLU A 66 10.54 12.56 -20.67
CA GLU A 66 10.90 11.61 -19.60
C GLU A 66 10.64 10.16 -20.00
N ASN A 67 11.55 9.28 -19.61
CA ASN A 67 11.42 7.85 -19.89
C ASN A 67 10.48 7.18 -18.86
N LEU A 68 9.23 7.00 -19.25
CA LEU A 68 8.19 6.42 -18.37
C LEU A 68 8.54 5.00 -17.91
N ALA A 69 9.09 4.16 -18.79
CA ALA A 69 9.46 2.79 -18.45
C ALA A 69 10.58 2.73 -17.40
N LYS A 70 11.59 3.61 -17.54
CA LYS A 70 12.69 3.74 -16.57
C LYS A 70 12.16 4.25 -15.23
N ASN A 71 11.31 5.27 -15.24
CA ASN A 71 10.73 5.85 -14.04
C ASN A 71 9.86 4.82 -13.30
N ALA A 72 9.03 4.05 -14.01
CA ALA A 72 8.26 2.96 -13.42
C ALA A 72 9.16 1.89 -12.78
N ALA A 73 10.25 1.49 -13.46
CA ALA A 73 11.20 0.53 -12.90
C ALA A 73 11.91 1.05 -11.63
N ILE A 74 12.27 2.34 -11.61
CA ILE A 74 12.86 2.99 -10.43
C ILE A 74 11.85 3.01 -9.27
N ILE A 75 10.61 3.39 -9.52
CA ILE A 75 9.55 3.43 -8.49
C ILE A 75 9.36 2.04 -7.88
N CYS A 76 9.15 1.01 -8.71
CA CYS A 76 9.00 -0.37 -8.23
C CYS A 76 10.23 -0.86 -7.46
N GLY A 77 11.44 -0.57 -7.96
CA GLY A 77 12.69 -0.95 -7.29
C GLY A 77 12.88 -0.25 -5.95
N MET A 78 12.58 1.04 -5.86
CA MET A 78 12.71 1.81 -4.62
C MET A 78 11.65 1.42 -3.60
N ASP A 79 10.40 1.18 -4.03
CA ASP A 79 9.32 0.68 -3.18
C ASP A 79 9.72 -0.66 -2.54
N THR A 80 10.16 -1.62 -3.36
CA THR A 80 10.64 -2.93 -2.90
C THR A 80 11.84 -2.80 -1.95
N LEU A 81 12.80 -1.94 -2.28
CA LEU A 81 13.99 -1.71 -1.44
C LEU A 81 13.63 -1.18 -0.06
N VAL A 82 12.75 -0.16 0.01
CA VAL A 82 12.30 0.42 1.28
C VAL A 82 11.51 -0.60 2.09
N ALA A 83 10.63 -1.37 1.46
CA ALA A 83 9.87 -2.43 2.11
C ALA A 83 10.78 -3.52 2.71
N LEU A 84 11.80 -3.95 1.97
CA LEU A 84 12.81 -4.91 2.46
C LEU A 84 13.61 -4.34 3.63
N ILE A 85 14.08 -3.10 3.54
CA ILE A 85 14.81 -2.45 4.64
C ILE A 85 13.91 -2.35 5.88
N ALA A 86 12.65 -1.96 5.74
CA ALA A 86 11.70 -1.91 6.84
C ALA A 86 11.49 -3.30 7.47
N GLY A 87 11.37 -4.34 6.66
CA GLY A 87 11.31 -5.71 7.13
C GLY A 87 12.56 -6.11 7.93
N PHE A 88 13.75 -5.80 7.44
CA PHE A 88 15.03 -6.05 8.14
C PHE A 88 15.21 -5.20 9.42
N ILE A 89 14.47 -4.12 9.59
CA ILE A 89 14.43 -3.36 10.85
C ILE A 89 13.46 -4.03 11.83
N ILE A 90 12.24 -4.31 11.37
CA ILE A 90 11.13 -4.69 12.24
C ILE A 90 11.27 -6.14 12.72
N VAL A 91 11.43 -7.09 11.79
CA VAL A 91 11.39 -8.52 12.14
C VAL A 91 12.54 -8.92 13.06
N PRO A 92 13.82 -8.60 12.77
CA PRO A 92 14.91 -8.93 13.70
C PRO A 92 14.77 -8.26 15.06
N ALA A 93 14.28 -7.01 15.13
CA ALA A 93 14.09 -6.32 16.40
C ALA A 93 12.98 -6.97 17.25
N VAL A 94 11.89 -7.44 16.63
CA VAL A 94 10.82 -8.17 17.30
C VAL A 94 11.31 -9.52 17.80
N PHE A 95 12.02 -10.29 16.98
CA PHE A 95 12.59 -11.58 17.41
C PHE A 95 13.58 -11.43 18.56
N ALA A 96 14.41 -10.39 18.52
CA ALA A 96 15.41 -10.11 19.57
C ALA A 96 14.80 -9.73 20.92
N THR A 97 13.55 -9.24 20.95
CA THR A 97 12.91 -8.73 22.19
C THR A 97 11.70 -9.53 22.64
N LEU A 98 10.80 -9.83 21.71
CA LEU A 98 9.51 -10.47 21.97
C LEU A 98 9.45 -11.93 21.49
N GLY A 99 10.48 -12.39 20.78
CA GLY A 99 10.48 -13.71 20.14
C GLY A 99 9.53 -13.82 18.96
N ALA A 100 9.34 -15.04 18.45
CA ALA A 100 8.48 -15.31 17.28
C ALA A 100 7.00 -14.97 17.54
N GLU A 101 6.53 -15.06 18.76
CA GLU A 101 5.15 -14.74 19.15
C GLU A 101 4.84 -13.24 19.07
N GLY A 102 5.88 -12.38 19.12
CA GLY A 102 5.75 -10.94 18.98
C GLY A 102 5.41 -10.46 17.56
N VAL A 103 5.48 -11.35 16.55
CA VAL A 103 5.15 -11.01 15.15
C VAL A 103 3.64 -10.91 15.02
N GLY A 104 3.14 -9.68 15.12
CA GLY A 104 1.72 -9.36 14.96
C GLY A 104 1.29 -9.20 13.49
N LYS A 105 0.01 -8.92 13.30
CA LYS A 105 -0.60 -8.68 11.99
C LYS A 105 -1.29 -7.32 11.94
N GLY A 106 -1.32 -6.71 10.76
CA GLY A 106 -2.03 -5.47 10.51
C GLY A 106 -1.37 -4.21 11.09
N ALA A 107 -2.06 -3.08 10.99
CA ALA A 107 -1.56 -1.76 11.42
C ALA A 107 -1.25 -1.70 12.93
N GLY A 108 -1.98 -2.44 13.76
CA GLY A 108 -1.73 -2.54 15.19
C GLY A 108 -0.34 -3.04 15.55
N PHE A 109 0.29 -3.83 14.69
CA PHE A 109 1.65 -4.33 14.88
C PHE A 109 2.68 -3.20 15.06
N ALA A 110 2.62 -2.15 14.23
CA ALA A 110 3.53 -1.02 14.31
C ALA A 110 3.39 -0.21 15.62
N PHE A 111 2.22 -0.21 16.23
CA PHE A 111 1.96 0.57 17.44
C PHE A 111 2.04 -0.25 18.72
N SER A 112 1.60 -1.49 18.72
CA SER A 112 1.61 -2.35 19.91
C SER A 112 2.91 -3.13 20.06
N SER A 113 3.28 -3.95 19.10
CA SER A 113 4.45 -4.82 19.19
C SER A 113 5.76 -4.02 19.18
N LEU A 114 5.89 -3.03 18.27
CA LEU A 114 7.10 -2.20 18.22
C LEU A 114 7.25 -1.27 19.43
N ALA A 115 6.15 -0.80 20.03
CA ALA A 115 6.24 -0.09 21.30
C ALA A 115 6.86 -0.99 22.41
N GLY A 116 6.46 -2.26 22.45
CA GLY A 116 7.05 -3.26 23.35
C GLY A 116 8.55 -3.51 23.07
N VAL A 117 8.95 -3.53 21.79
CA VAL A 117 10.36 -3.63 21.38
C VAL A 117 11.16 -2.46 21.93
N PHE A 118 10.69 -1.23 21.74
CA PHE A 118 11.40 -0.03 22.20
C PHE A 118 11.48 0.07 23.72
N GLN A 119 10.52 -0.48 24.47
CA GLN A 119 10.57 -0.53 25.92
C GLN A 119 11.67 -1.47 26.44
N GLN A 120 11.97 -2.55 25.73
CA GLN A 120 12.92 -3.58 26.16
C GLN A 120 14.35 -3.36 25.64
N MET A 121 14.53 -2.53 24.60
CA MET A 121 15.87 -2.33 24.03
C MET A 121 16.65 -1.18 24.70
N PRO A 122 17.99 -1.32 24.86
CA PRO A 122 18.83 -0.22 25.34
C PRO A 122 18.75 1.00 24.40
N GLY A 123 18.44 2.17 24.97
CA GLY A 123 18.24 3.40 24.20
C GLY A 123 16.91 3.44 23.43
N GLY A 124 15.95 2.60 23.76
CA GLY A 124 14.70 2.42 23.03
C GLY A 124 13.87 3.69 22.88
N GLN A 125 13.90 4.61 23.85
CA GLN A 125 13.24 5.92 23.70
C GLN A 125 13.75 6.69 22.48
N PHE A 126 15.08 6.77 22.30
CA PHE A 126 15.68 7.46 21.17
C PHE A 126 15.31 6.78 19.83
N PHE A 127 15.46 5.46 19.74
CA PHE A 127 15.14 4.72 18.52
C PHE A 127 13.63 4.71 18.24
N GLY A 128 12.79 4.68 19.27
CA GLY A 128 11.35 4.79 19.14
C GLY A 128 10.93 6.15 18.58
N ILE A 129 11.51 7.25 19.07
CA ILE A 129 11.26 8.58 18.52
C ILE A 129 11.64 8.63 17.03
N LEU A 130 12.84 8.15 16.68
CA LEU A 130 13.27 8.10 15.28
C LEU A 130 12.33 7.28 14.41
N PHE A 131 11.89 6.12 14.89
CA PHE A 131 10.96 5.25 14.16
C PHE A 131 9.60 5.93 13.94
N TYR A 132 9.00 6.49 14.99
CA TYR A 132 7.69 7.14 14.85
C TYR A 132 7.76 8.46 14.07
N MET A 133 8.87 9.18 14.10
CA MET A 133 9.12 10.31 13.20
C MET A 133 9.20 9.85 11.74
N LEU A 134 9.91 8.75 11.47
CA LEU A 134 9.96 8.18 10.12
C LEU A 134 8.57 7.78 9.63
N LEU A 135 7.80 7.09 10.49
CA LEU A 135 6.44 6.68 10.19
C LEU A 135 5.52 7.89 9.92
N LEU A 136 5.67 8.96 10.72
CA LEU A 136 4.92 10.21 10.52
C LEU A 136 5.24 10.85 9.15
N PHE A 137 6.52 10.95 8.77
CA PHE A 137 6.89 11.50 7.46
C PHE A 137 6.39 10.63 6.31
N ALA A 138 6.48 9.31 6.43
CA ALA A 138 5.97 8.38 5.44
C ALA A 138 4.45 8.51 5.28
N ALA A 139 3.70 8.56 6.39
CA ALA A 139 2.26 8.76 6.37
C ALA A 139 1.86 10.11 5.77
N LEU A 140 2.56 11.19 6.14
CA LEU A 140 2.28 12.53 5.64
C LEU A 140 2.45 12.62 4.12
N THR A 141 3.53 12.07 3.57
CA THR A 141 3.76 12.06 2.12
C THR A 141 2.69 11.25 1.38
N SER A 142 2.23 10.13 1.93
CA SER A 142 1.14 9.34 1.38
C SER A 142 -0.19 10.10 1.43
N CYS A 143 -0.51 10.77 2.53
CA CYS A 143 -1.71 11.61 2.64
C CYS A 143 -1.72 12.73 1.60
N ILE A 144 -0.58 13.42 1.39
CA ILE A 144 -0.46 14.46 0.36
C ILE A 144 -0.76 13.89 -1.03
N SER A 145 -0.23 12.71 -1.34
CA SER A 145 -0.43 12.06 -2.64
C SER A 145 -1.89 11.66 -2.88
N LEU A 146 -2.58 11.17 -1.85
CA LEU A 146 -4.00 10.82 -1.93
C LEU A 146 -4.88 12.06 -2.13
N VAL A 147 -4.62 13.13 -1.38
CA VAL A 147 -5.34 14.41 -1.52
C VAL A 147 -5.13 15.00 -2.91
N GLU A 148 -3.90 14.95 -3.42
CA GLU A 148 -3.55 15.49 -4.74
C GLU A 148 -4.39 14.87 -5.85
N GLY A 149 -4.62 13.57 -5.86
CA GLY A 149 -5.45 12.90 -6.86
C GLY A 149 -6.88 13.47 -6.93
N VAL A 150 -7.48 13.71 -5.77
CA VAL A 150 -8.84 14.26 -5.69
C VAL A 150 -8.87 15.75 -6.04
N VAL A 151 -7.87 16.53 -5.58
CA VAL A 151 -7.74 17.96 -5.91
C VAL A 151 -7.54 18.16 -7.41
N ALA A 152 -6.65 17.39 -8.04
CA ALA A 152 -6.43 17.45 -9.48
C ALA A 152 -7.73 17.17 -10.25
N PHE A 153 -8.44 16.10 -9.91
CA PHE A 153 -9.72 15.77 -10.52
C PHE A 153 -10.76 16.90 -10.35
N ALA A 154 -10.91 17.44 -9.14
CA ALA A 154 -11.88 18.48 -8.87
C ALA A 154 -11.56 19.80 -9.59
N THR A 155 -10.29 20.17 -9.66
CA THR A 155 -9.85 21.38 -10.36
C THR A 155 -10.00 21.25 -11.88
N GLU A 156 -9.66 20.11 -12.45
CA GLU A 156 -9.76 19.90 -13.91
C GLU A 156 -11.21 19.68 -14.36
N ARG A 157 -11.99 18.90 -13.62
CA ARG A 157 -13.34 18.53 -14.03
C ARG A 157 -14.38 19.59 -13.74
N PHE A 158 -14.29 20.25 -12.55
CA PHE A 158 -15.29 21.21 -12.08
C PHE A 158 -14.80 22.67 -12.13
N GLY A 159 -13.54 22.91 -12.48
CA GLY A 159 -12.95 24.24 -12.50
C GLY A 159 -12.79 24.88 -11.11
N TRP A 160 -12.77 24.06 -10.05
CA TRP A 160 -12.62 24.57 -8.69
C TRP A 160 -11.23 25.18 -8.46
N LYS A 161 -11.16 26.18 -7.59
CA LYS A 161 -9.87 26.76 -7.20
C LYS A 161 -9.12 25.78 -6.30
N ARG A 162 -7.84 25.53 -6.60
CA ARG A 162 -6.99 24.53 -5.93
C ARG A 162 -6.95 24.69 -4.41
N THR A 163 -6.66 25.90 -3.91
CA THR A 163 -6.52 26.16 -2.47
C THR A 163 -7.78 25.85 -1.64
N PRO A 164 -8.97 26.39 -1.96
CA PRO A 164 -10.17 26.06 -1.19
C PRO A 164 -10.55 24.57 -1.30
N THR A 165 -10.37 23.96 -2.47
CA THR A 165 -10.62 22.53 -2.65
C THR A 165 -9.73 21.69 -1.74
N THR A 166 -8.44 22.00 -1.67
CA THR A 166 -7.51 21.30 -0.77
C THR A 166 -7.93 21.46 0.70
N ILE A 167 -8.28 22.67 1.13
CA ILE A 167 -8.71 22.92 2.51
C ILE A 167 -9.97 22.13 2.86
N ILE A 168 -10.97 22.16 1.99
CA ILE A 168 -12.24 21.43 2.21
C ILE A 168 -11.94 19.91 2.30
N LEU A 169 -11.16 19.36 1.39
CA LEU A 169 -10.80 17.95 1.41
C LEU A 169 -10.03 17.56 2.67
N CYS A 170 -9.05 18.37 3.09
CA CYS A 170 -8.32 18.12 4.33
C CYS A 170 -9.24 18.11 5.55
N VAL A 171 -10.19 19.03 5.63
CA VAL A 171 -11.17 19.08 6.72
C VAL A 171 -12.08 17.83 6.69
N VAL A 172 -12.59 17.45 5.52
CA VAL A 172 -13.42 16.25 5.37
C VAL A 172 -12.64 15.00 5.76
N MET A 173 -11.40 14.85 5.29
CA MET A 173 -10.55 13.71 5.63
C MET A 173 -10.22 13.69 7.13
N PHE A 174 -9.96 14.82 7.74
CA PHE A 174 -9.74 14.92 9.19
C PHE A 174 -10.97 14.46 9.99
N LEU A 175 -12.17 14.91 9.61
CA LEU A 175 -13.41 14.50 10.27
C LEU A 175 -13.67 13.00 10.09
N LEU A 176 -13.54 12.46 8.88
CA LEU A 176 -13.72 11.03 8.62
C LEU A 176 -12.67 10.19 9.34
N GLY A 177 -11.41 10.62 9.35
CA GLY A 177 -10.32 9.96 10.08
C GLY A 177 -10.54 9.98 11.60
N THR A 178 -11.13 11.07 12.14
CA THR A 178 -11.51 11.13 13.56
C THR A 178 -12.60 10.12 13.87
N ILE A 179 -13.64 10.04 13.03
CA ILE A 179 -14.73 9.06 13.19
C ILE A 179 -14.16 7.63 13.11
N TYR A 180 -13.28 7.36 12.14
CA TYR A 180 -12.61 6.09 12.01
C TYR A 180 -11.83 5.70 13.28
N THR A 181 -10.97 6.61 13.77
CA THR A 181 -10.17 6.37 14.99
C THR A 181 -11.05 6.18 16.23
N CYS A 182 -12.10 6.99 16.37
CA CYS A 182 -13.06 6.86 17.48
C CYS A 182 -13.82 5.52 17.42
N SER A 183 -14.16 5.03 16.23
CA SER A 183 -14.85 3.74 16.08
C SER A 183 -13.98 2.54 16.48
N GLN A 184 -12.65 2.66 16.33
CA GLN A 184 -11.73 1.60 16.71
C GLN A 184 -11.38 1.57 18.21
N ALA A 185 -11.44 2.71 18.90
CA ALA A 185 -10.89 2.81 20.24
C ALA A 185 -11.91 3.20 21.34
N ALA A 186 -12.91 4.03 21.02
CA ALA A 186 -13.71 4.69 22.06
C ALA A 186 -15.24 4.48 21.94
N PHE A 187 -15.76 4.31 20.73
CA PHE A 187 -17.20 4.26 20.49
C PHE A 187 -17.55 3.05 19.62
N ASP A 188 -18.62 2.33 20.00
CA ASP A 188 -19.14 1.19 19.22
C ASP A 188 -19.98 1.70 18.03
N ILE A 189 -19.33 2.46 17.14
CA ILE A 189 -19.96 2.96 15.90
C ILE A 189 -19.97 1.80 14.90
N LYS A 190 -21.17 1.28 14.60
CA LYS A 190 -21.37 0.16 13.68
C LYS A 190 -21.83 0.61 12.32
N GLY A 191 -21.26 0.01 11.28
CA GLY A 191 -21.77 0.06 9.91
C GLY A 191 -22.79 -1.06 9.66
N ILE A 192 -23.51 -0.99 8.55
CA ILE A 192 -24.39 -2.08 8.09
C ILE A 192 -23.78 -2.66 6.81
N TRP A 193 -23.51 -3.96 6.81
CA TRP A 193 -22.94 -4.65 5.67
C TRP A 193 -23.59 -6.01 5.41
N PHE A 194 -23.67 -6.39 4.16
CA PHE A 194 -24.11 -7.72 3.74
C PHE A 194 -22.88 -8.59 3.43
N ASP A 195 -22.60 -9.55 4.28
CA ASP A 195 -21.59 -10.58 4.07
C ASP A 195 -22.23 -11.78 3.36
N PHE A 196 -21.67 -12.20 2.24
CA PHE A 196 -22.15 -13.35 1.48
C PHE A 196 -22.13 -14.68 2.28
N LYS A 197 -21.30 -14.76 3.32
CA LYS A 197 -21.17 -15.96 4.16
C LYS A 197 -22.06 -15.91 5.40
N ASN A 198 -22.19 -14.76 6.04
CA ASN A 198 -22.84 -14.57 7.33
C ASN A 198 -24.16 -13.79 7.26
N GLY A 199 -24.56 -13.31 6.07
CA GLY A 199 -25.75 -12.48 5.90
C GLY A 199 -25.52 -11.02 6.34
N LEU A 200 -26.57 -10.39 6.88
CA LEU A 200 -26.48 -8.99 7.33
C LEU A 200 -25.65 -8.91 8.62
N THR A 201 -24.52 -8.21 8.55
CA THR A 201 -23.59 -7.99 9.66
C THR A 201 -23.47 -6.52 10.01
N THR A 202 -23.10 -6.23 11.25
CA THR A 202 -22.86 -4.87 11.75
C THR A 202 -21.40 -4.73 12.18
N PRO A 203 -20.45 -4.65 11.24
CA PRO A 203 -19.03 -4.45 11.56
C PRO A 203 -18.81 -3.09 12.21
N ILE A 204 -17.71 -2.96 12.94
CA ILE A 204 -17.21 -1.65 13.39
C ILE A 204 -16.99 -0.76 12.17
N PHE A 205 -17.30 0.52 12.29
CA PHE A 205 -17.23 1.47 11.17
C PHE A 205 -15.85 1.49 10.49
N GLY A 206 -14.76 1.35 11.28
CA GLY A 206 -13.41 1.25 10.75
C GLY A 206 -13.23 0.05 9.84
N ASP A 207 -13.62 -1.14 10.29
CA ASP A 207 -13.51 -2.39 9.51
C ASP A 207 -14.39 -2.33 8.25
N PHE A 208 -15.55 -1.68 8.35
CA PHE A 208 -16.42 -1.44 7.19
C PHE A 208 -15.74 -0.54 6.15
N MET A 209 -15.08 0.54 6.60
CA MET A 209 -14.36 1.44 5.70
C MET A 209 -13.15 0.77 5.05
N GLU A 210 -12.37 -0.01 5.79
CA GLU A 210 -11.27 -0.82 5.23
C GLU A 210 -11.78 -1.81 4.20
N PHE A 211 -12.87 -2.51 4.50
CA PHE A 211 -13.48 -3.41 3.53
C PHE A 211 -13.92 -2.69 2.26
N LEU A 212 -14.61 -1.55 2.40
CA LEU A 212 -15.09 -0.78 1.25
C LEU A 212 -13.95 -0.26 0.38
N THR A 213 -12.89 0.28 0.99
CA THR A 213 -11.75 0.83 0.25
C THR A 213 -10.87 -0.27 -0.33
N ASP A 214 -10.39 -1.18 0.48
CA ASP A 214 -9.30 -2.07 0.11
C ASP A 214 -9.79 -3.28 -0.69
N ARG A 215 -10.98 -3.82 -0.33
CA ARG A 215 -11.51 -5.00 -1.03
C ARG A 215 -12.39 -4.68 -2.23
N LEU A 216 -13.00 -3.51 -2.26
CA LEU A 216 -13.95 -3.17 -3.32
C LEU A 216 -13.43 -2.04 -4.20
N MET A 217 -13.22 -0.85 -3.64
CA MET A 217 -12.97 0.34 -4.46
C MET A 217 -11.62 0.28 -5.18
N ILE A 218 -10.54 -0.05 -4.49
CA ILE A 218 -9.20 -0.10 -5.10
C ILE A 218 -9.13 -1.16 -6.20
N PRO A 219 -9.52 -2.43 -6.00
CA PRO A 219 -9.49 -3.42 -7.07
C PRO A 219 -10.42 -3.10 -8.24
N VAL A 220 -11.61 -2.55 -7.98
CA VAL A 220 -12.54 -2.15 -9.06
C VAL A 220 -11.96 -1.00 -9.89
N CYS A 221 -11.36 0.01 -9.27
CA CYS A 221 -10.68 1.10 -9.99
C CYS A 221 -9.47 0.59 -10.78
N ALA A 222 -8.68 -0.32 -10.21
CA ALA A 222 -7.56 -0.95 -10.91
C ALA A 222 -8.02 -1.77 -12.12
N LEU A 223 -9.10 -2.56 -11.96
CA LEU A 223 -9.72 -3.31 -13.05
C LEU A 223 -10.22 -2.37 -14.15
N GLY A 224 -10.93 -1.30 -13.76
CA GLY A 224 -11.40 -0.27 -14.70
C GLY A 224 -10.26 0.36 -15.50
N SER A 225 -9.16 0.68 -14.85
CA SER A 225 -7.95 1.22 -15.49
C SER A 225 -7.32 0.21 -16.47
N CYS A 226 -7.22 -1.06 -16.09
CA CYS A 226 -6.71 -2.12 -16.97
C CYS A 226 -7.62 -2.34 -18.19
N LEU A 227 -8.93 -2.36 -18.00
CA LEU A 227 -9.90 -2.50 -19.09
C LEU A 227 -9.85 -1.29 -20.02
N PHE A 228 -9.74 -0.09 -19.46
CA PHE A 228 -9.60 1.13 -20.27
C PHE A 228 -8.34 1.09 -21.15
N VAL A 229 -7.17 0.84 -20.56
CA VAL A 229 -5.90 0.80 -21.30
C VAL A 229 -5.83 -0.41 -22.23
N GLY A 230 -6.33 -1.57 -21.80
CA GLY A 230 -6.26 -2.81 -22.57
C GLY A 230 -7.23 -2.90 -23.75
N TRP A 231 -8.42 -2.29 -23.63
CA TRP A 231 -9.51 -2.50 -24.60
C TRP A 231 -10.04 -1.20 -25.20
N ALA A 232 -10.29 -0.15 -24.41
CA ALA A 232 -10.84 1.10 -24.92
C ALA A 232 -9.78 1.98 -25.58
N TRP A 233 -8.73 2.35 -24.83
CA TRP A 233 -7.64 3.19 -25.34
C TRP A 233 -6.66 2.43 -26.24
N LYS A 234 -6.55 1.14 -26.06
CA LYS A 234 -5.66 0.17 -26.72
C LYS A 234 -4.19 0.29 -26.29
N PRO A 235 -3.51 -0.85 -26.05
CA PRO A 235 -2.10 -0.87 -25.58
C PRO A 235 -1.13 -0.15 -26.52
N GLN A 236 -1.46 -0.07 -27.83
CA GLN A 236 -0.62 0.61 -28.82
C GLN A 236 -0.50 2.12 -28.53
N ASN A 237 -1.58 2.76 -28.06
CA ASN A 237 -1.53 4.18 -27.69
C ASN A 237 -0.69 4.38 -26.43
N ALA A 238 -0.82 3.51 -25.43
CA ALA A 238 0.02 3.54 -24.25
C ALA A 238 1.51 3.33 -24.59
N ILE A 239 1.82 2.41 -25.53
CA ILE A 239 3.19 2.20 -26.01
C ILE A 239 3.72 3.46 -26.72
N ARG A 240 2.89 4.16 -27.51
CA ARG A 240 3.31 5.42 -28.13
C ARG A 240 3.66 6.49 -27.08
N GLU A 241 2.87 6.59 -26.02
CA GLU A 241 3.18 7.49 -24.90
C GLU A 241 4.50 7.11 -24.19
N ILE A 242 4.75 5.82 -24.00
CA ILE A 242 6.01 5.34 -23.42
C ILE A 242 7.22 5.69 -24.31
N GLU A 243 7.03 5.73 -25.62
CA GLU A 243 8.09 6.01 -26.61
C GLU A 243 8.25 7.50 -26.98
N LEU A 244 7.54 8.41 -26.31
CA LEU A 244 7.66 9.85 -26.57
C LEU A 244 9.06 10.41 -26.26
N ASP A 245 9.84 9.75 -25.42
CA ASP A 245 11.25 10.07 -25.15
C ASP A 245 12.20 9.70 -26.31
N GLY A 246 11.67 9.17 -27.40
CA GLY A 246 12.43 8.74 -28.59
C GLY A 246 13.12 7.40 -28.46
N LYS A 247 12.93 6.66 -27.35
CA LYS A 247 13.53 5.34 -27.12
C LYS A 247 12.54 4.21 -27.38
N PRO A 248 12.93 3.16 -28.11
CA PRO A 248 12.04 2.05 -28.40
C PRO A 248 11.76 1.23 -27.12
N PHE A 249 10.50 0.98 -26.83
CA PHE A 249 10.08 0.12 -25.73
C PHE A 249 10.20 -1.37 -26.14
N ARG A 250 11.18 -2.07 -25.58
CA ARG A 250 11.49 -3.46 -25.98
C ARG A 250 10.42 -4.48 -25.61
N LEU A 251 9.63 -4.22 -24.58
CA LEU A 251 8.66 -5.18 -24.04
C LEU A 251 7.23 -4.99 -24.56
N LYS A 252 7.02 -4.42 -25.75
CA LYS A 252 5.69 -4.09 -26.33
C LYS A 252 4.70 -5.25 -26.29
N LYS A 253 5.12 -6.45 -26.73
CA LYS A 253 4.24 -7.63 -26.77
C LYS A 253 3.88 -8.11 -25.38
N ALA A 254 4.86 -8.19 -24.49
CA ALA A 254 4.63 -8.57 -23.09
C ALA A 254 3.71 -7.57 -22.37
N TYR A 255 3.95 -6.27 -22.50
CA TYR A 255 3.10 -5.24 -21.95
C TYR A 255 1.66 -5.34 -22.45
N SER A 256 1.48 -5.48 -23.76
CA SER A 256 0.14 -5.62 -24.35
C SER A 256 -0.61 -6.86 -23.84
N PHE A 257 0.08 -7.98 -23.69
CA PHE A 257 -0.50 -9.20 -23.14
C PHE A 257 -0.83 -9.05 -21.65
N LEU A 258 0.09 -8.49 -20.87
CA LEU A 258 -0.08 -8.28 -19.43
C LEU A 258 -1.29 -7.38 -19.15
N VAL A 259 -1.37 -6.21 -19.77
CA VAL A 259 -2.44 -5.24 -19.51
C VAL A 259 -3.79 -5.73 -20.02
N LYS A 260 -3.80 -6.43 -21.16
CA LYS A 260 -5.05 -6.87 -21.81
C LYS A 260 -5.67 -8.11 -21.16
N TYR A 261 -4.85 -9.03 -20.68
CA TYR A 261 -5.33 -10.32 -20.20
C TYR A 261 -4.90 -10.64 -18.77
N LEU A 262 -3.59 -10.64 -18.49
CA LEU A 262 -3.09 -11.14 -17.21
C LEU A 262 -3.52 -10.25 -16.03
N ALA A 263 -3.33 -8.94 -16.14
CA ALA A 263 -3.68 -8.03 -15.06
C ALA A 263 -5.19 -8.02 -14.76
N PRO A 264 -6.12 -7.88 -15.73
CA PRO A 264 -7.56 -7.98 -15.45
C PRO A 264 -7.96 -9.31 -14.83
N ILE A 265 -7.42 -10.43 -15.33
CA ILE A 265 -7.73 -11.76 -14.78
C ILE A 265 -7.24 -11.88 -13.33
N SER A 266 -6.00 -11.45 -13.05
CA SER A 266 -5.43 -11.47 -11.70
C SER A 266 -6.26 -10.62 -10.74
N ILE A 267 -6.70 -9.42 -11.15
CA ILE A 267 -7.53 -8.54 -10.33
C ILE A 267 -8.89 -9.17 -10.05
N ILE A 268 -9.53 -9.78 -11.06
CA ILE A 268 -10.81 -10.47 -10.87
C ILE A 268 -10.64 -11.63 -9.88
N ILE A 269 -9.57 -12.41 -9.99
CA ILE A 269 -9.27 -13.50 -9.05
C ILE A 269 -9.09 -12.94 -7.63
N ILE A 270 -8.37 -11.82 -7.46
CA ILE A 270 -8.18 -11.15 -6.16
C ILE A 270 -9.54 -10.73 -5.59
N ILE A 271 -10.38 -10.07 -6.38
CA ILE A 271 -11.72 -9.64 -5.95
C ILE A 271 -12.54 -10.86 -5.49
N VAL A 272 -12.66 -11.88 -6.33
CA VAL A 272 -13.44 -13.08 -6.01
C VAL A 272 -12.90 -13.79 -4.77
N ALA A 273 -11.59 -13.97 -4.66
CA ALA A 273 -10.96 -14.59 -3.51
C ALA A 273 -11.16 -13.79 -2.23
N SER A 274 -11.06 -12.47 -2.28
CA SER A 274 -11.29 -11.58 -1.14
C SER A 274 -12.73 -11.73 -0.59
N PHE A 275 -13.73 -11.82 -1.46
CA PHE A 275 -15.11 -12.07 -1.04
C PHE A 275 -15.33 -13.50 -0.54
N ALA A 276 -14.68 -14.50 -1.15
CA ALA A 276 -14.87 -15.92 -0.78
C ALA A 276 -14.19 -16.30 0.54
N THR A 277 -13.00 -15.74 0.81
CA THR A 277 -12.20 -16.09 1.99
C THR A 277 -12.48 -15.21 3.20
N GLY A 278 -13.10 -14.06 3.01
CA GLY A 278 -13.30 -13.06 4.08
C GLY A 278 -12.00 -12.43 4.60
N THR A 279 -10.85 -12.74 3.97
CA THR A 279 -9.54 -12.20 4.36
C THR A 279 -9.34 -10.80 3.80
N THR A 280 -8.75 -9.89 4.58
CA THR A 280 -8.25 -8.59 4.08
C THR A 280 -7.07 -8.82 3.13
N LEU A 281 -6.91 -7.98 2.13
CA LEU A 281 -5.76 -7.98 1.23
C LEU A 281 -4.52 -7.32 1.88
N SER A 282 -4.67 -6.85 3.13
CA SER A 282 -3.60 -6.29 3.95
C SER A 282 -2.97 -7.32 4.88
#